data_e6370358844a89c3ee29f66729e3869b
#
_entry.id   e6370358844a89c3ee29f66729e3869b
#
_cell.length_a   1.000
_cell.length_b   1.000
_cell.length_c   1.000
_cell.angle_alpha   90.00
_cell.angle_beta   90.00
_cell.angle_gamma   90.00
#
_symmetry.space_group_name_H-M   'P 1'
#
loop_
_entity.id
_entity.type
_entity.pdbx_description
1 polymer ?
#
loop_
_entity_poly.entity_id
_entity_poly.type
_entity_poly.pdbx_seq_one_letter_code
_entity_poly.pdbx_strand_id
1 'polypeptide(L)'
;MSRGFVKEEDQEEAPIIPPRAALPAGVTNYVTPNGYEALQQELKDLEGERSSLDTKNETEKRRAAGIIDGKINLLKERISTARIIYLNEQPKDEIRFGAKVELMINGKPQKFQIVGVDEADIKKQKIAFVAPLAKKITGKKEGEEFDFRLGEENRKIKIKAIDY
;
A
#
# COMPACT_ATOMS: atom_id res chain seq x y z
N MET A 1 38.57 -35.59 9.67
CA MET A 1 38.28 -35.01 8.98
C MET A 1 37.43 -34.04 9.13
N SER A 2 37.64 -33.21 8.92
CA SER A 2 36.96 -32.13 9.30
C SER A 2 36.20 -31.50 8.26
N ARG A 3 35.34 -32.13 7.88
CA ARG A 3 34.60 -31.74 7.02
C ARG A 3 33.78 -30.73 7.37
N GLY A 4 33.56 -30.56 8.44
CA GLY A 4 32.68 -29.61 8.96
C GLY A 4 32.97 -28.16 8.68
N PHE A 5 33.98 -27.92 7.95
CA PHE A 5 34.28 -26.62 7.64
C PHE A 5 33.71 -26.17 6.34
N VAL A 6 32.45 -26.28 6.18
CA VAL A 6 31.79 -25.33 5.35
C VAL A 6 31.97 -24.04 6.07
N LYS A 7 32.86 -23.23 5.61
CA LYS A 7 33.15 -21.96 6.21
C LYS A 7 31.86 -21.15 6.23
N GLU A 8 31.56 -20.62 7.37
CA GLU A 8 30.43 -19.67 7.49
C GLU A 8 30.54 -18.56 6.45
N GLU A 9 31.76 -18.27 6.01
CA GLU A 9 32.05 -17.32 4.95
C GLU A 9 31.50 -17.73 3.58
N ASP A 10 31.28 -19.01 3.37
CA ASP A 10 30.72 -19.52 2.12
C ASP A 10 29.19 -19.58 2.15
N GLN A 11 28.60 -19.32 3.30
CA GLN A 11 27.16 -19.25 3.45
C GLN A 11 26.75 -17.76 3.43
N GLU A 12 26.45 -17.28 2.27
CA GLU A 12 25.87 -15.94 2.17
C GLU A 12 24.49 -15.97 2.85
N GLU A 13 24.29 -15.08 3.80
CA GLU A 13 22.98 -14.91 4.39
C GLU A 13 22.00 -14.50 3.30
N ALA A 14 20.81 -15.09 3.30
CA ALA A 14 19.76 -14.71 2.38
C ALA A 14 19.47 -13.20 2.54
N PRO A 15 19.33 -12.45 1.45
CA PRO A 15 19.04 -11.03 1.54
C PRO A 15 17.69 -10.81 2.20
N ILE A 16 17.62 -9.79 3.06
CA ILE A 16 16.38 -9.38 3.68
C ILE A 16 15.61 -8.54 2.69
N ILE A 17 14.44 -9.04 2.27
CA ILE A 17 13.56 -8.33 1.36
C ILE A 17 12.57 -7.49 2.16
N PRO A 18 12.52 -6.15 1.96
CA PRO A 18 11.53 -5.34 2.65
C PRO A 18 10.12 -5.79 2.30
N PRO A 19 9.24 -6.02 3.28
CA PRO A 19 7.86 -6.38 2.98
C PRO A 19 7.12 -5.21 2.35
N ARG A 20 6.14 -5.51 1.53
CA ARG A 20 5.20 -4.50 1.04
C ARG A 20 4.17 -4.17 2.12
N ALA A 21 3.39 -3.10 1.88
CA ALA A 21 2.28 -2.76 2.74
C ALA A 21 1.36 -3.97 2.95
N ALA A 22 0.93 -4.19 4.18
CA ALA A 22 0.16 -5.38 4.53
C ALA A 22 -1.22 -5.38 3.88
N LEU A 23 -1.55 -6.47 3.21
CA LEU A 23 -2.90 -6.77 2.76
C LEU A 23 -3.39 -7.93 3.63
N PRO A 24 -4.42 -7.73 4.46
CA PRO A 24 -4.91 -8.80 5.33
C PRO A 24 -5.35 -10.03 4.54
N ALA A 25 -5.15 -11.22 5.10
CA ALA A 25 -5.56 -12.46 4.48
C ALA A 25 -7.05 -12.47 4.19
N GLY A 26 -7.44 -12.95 3.00
CA GLY A 26 -8.84 -13.01 2.58
C GLY A 26 -9.44 -11.69 2.11
N VAL A 27 -8.68 -10.60 2.16
CA VAL A 27 -9.14 -9.30 1.67
C VAL A 27 -8.79 -9.15 0.19
N THR A 28 -9.77 -8.76 -0.62
CA THR A 28 -9.55 -8.49 -2.04
C THR A 28 -8.63 -7.28 -2.20
N ASN A 29 -7.66 -7.38 -3.11
CA ASN A 29 -6.70 -6.32 -3.36
C ASN A 29 -7.29 -5.26 -4.30
N TYR A 30 -8.15 -4.39 -3.76
CA TYR A 30 -8.72 -3.29 -4.53
C TYR A 30 -7.68 -2.22 -4.80
N VAL A 31 -7.65 -1.73 -6.03
CA VAL A 31 -6.76 -0.65 -6.46
C VAL A 31 -7.54 0.39 -7.26
N THR A 32 -7.12 1.64 -7.18
CA THR A 32 -7.60 2.66 -8.10
C THR A 32 -6.88 2.51 -9.44
N PRO A 33 -7.39 3.06 -10.55
CA PRO A 33 -6.64 3.06 -11.81
C PRO A 33 -5.25 3.66 -11.67
N ASN A 34 -5.12 4.77 -10.95
CA ASN A 34 -3.82 5.41 -10.69
C ASN A 34 -2.90 4.50 -9.86
N GLY A 35 -3.46 3.81 -8.87
CA GLY A 35 -2.69 2.88 -8.04
C GLY A 35 -2.18 1.69 -8.86
N TYR A 36 -2.99 1.19 -9.78
CA TYR A 36 -2.57 0.10 -10.67
C TYR A 36 -1.45 0.54 -11.62
N GLU A 37 -1.59 1.72 -12.21
CA GLU A 37 -0.53 2.30 -13.04
C GLU A 37 0.77 2.47 -12.26
N ALA A 38 0.69 2.94 -11.02
CA ALA A 38 1.85 3.11 -10.16
C ALA A 38 2.54 1.78 -9.86
N LEU A 39 1.79 0.69 -9.65
CA LEU A 39 2.36 -0.64 -9.47
C LEU A 39 3.10 -1.11 -10.72
N GLN A 40 2.54 -0.89 -11.90
CA GLN A 40 3.18 -1.24 -13.16
C GLN A 40 4.44 -0.42 -13.40
N GLN A 41 4.43 0.85 -13.06
CA GLN A 41 5.60 1.71 -13.19
C GLN A 41 6.70 1.29 -12.22
N GLU A 42 6.35 0.95 -10.98
CA GLU A 42 7.29 0.40 -10.00
C GLU A 42 7.99 -0.86 -10.53
N LEU A 43 7.23 -1.74 -11.19
CA LEU A 43 7.81 -2.95 -11.79
C LEU A 43 8.83 -2.61 -12.87
N LYS A 44 8.49 -1.67 -13.76
CA LYS A 44 9.43 -1.21 -14.79
C LYS A 44 10.70 -0.62 -14.20
N ASP A 45 10.54 0.18 -13.14
CA ASP A 45 11.66 0.81 -12.46
C ASP A 45 12.57 -0.24 -11.82
N LEU A 46 12.01 -1.24 -11.16
CA LEU A 46 12.78 -2.34 -10.57
C LEU A 46 13.49 -3.19 -11.64
N GLU A 47 12.81 -3.48 -12.74
CA GLU A 47 13.43 -4.22 -13.86
C GLU A 47 14.58 -3.42 -14.47
N GLY A 48 14.43 -2.11 -14.61
CA GLY A 48 15.48 -1.21 -15.08
C GLY A 48 16.66 -1.18 -14.11
N GLU A 49 16.40 -1.06 -12.83
CA GLU A 49 17.41 -1.10 -11.79
C GLU A 49 18.17 -2.43 -11.82
N ARG A 50 17.44 -3.54 -11.98
CA ARG A 50 18.02 -4.88 -12.12
C ARG A 50 18.98 -4.98 -13.31
N SER A 51 18.59 -4.42 -14.44
CA SER A 51 19.38 -4.45 -15.67
C SER A 51 20.61 -3.56 -15.60
N SER A 52 20.57 -2.50 -14.82
CA SER A 52 21.65 -1.50 -14.75
C SER A 52 22.57 -1.68 -13.54
N LEU A 53 22.50 -2.81 -12.87
CA LEU A 53 23.40 -3.09 -11.77
C LEU A 53 24.84 -3.09 -12.25
N ASP A 54 25.62 -2.13 -11.76
CA ASP A 54 27.02 -1.95 -12.11
C ASP A 54 27.84 -1.81 -10.84
N THR A 55 28.20 -2.94 -10.27
CA THR A 55 29.17 -2.94 -9.18
C THR A 55 30.36 -3.80 -9.60
N LYS A 56 31.54 -3.41 -9.19
CA LYS A 56 32.78 -4.14 -9.48
C LYS A 56 32.92 -5.37 -8.61
N ASN A 57 32.16 -5.46 -7.53
CA ASN A 57 32.21 -6.58 -6.60
C ASN A 57 31.08 -7.55 -6.91
N GLU A 58 31.42 -8.76 -7.32
CA GLU A 58 30.47 -9.80 -7.70
C GLU A 58 29.55 -10.21 -6.53
N THR A 59 30.05 -10.21 -5.30
CA THR A 59 29.24 -10.54 -4.13
C THR A 59 28.19 -9.46 -3.86
N GLU A 60 28.57 -8.18 -3.94
CA GLU A 60 27.64 -7.06 -3.78
C GLU A 60 26.61 -7.05 -4.90
N LYS A 61 27.03 -7.30 -6.13
CA LYS A 61 26.13 -7.37 -7.28
C LYS A 61 25.09 -8.48 -7.10
N ARG A 62 25.51 -9.65 -6.67
CA ARG A 62 24.63 -10.79 -6.43
C ARG A 62 23.64 -10.50 -5.32
N ARG A 63 24.10 -9.88 -4.25
CA ARG A 63 23.24 -9.48 -3.12
C ARG A 63 22.22 -8.42 -3.54
N ALA A 64 22.65 -7.39 -4.25
CA ALA A 64 21.76 -6.35 -4.77
C ALA A 64 20.72 -6.93 -5.73
N ALA A 65 21.16 -7.82 -6.65
CA ALA A 65 20.27 -8.50 -7.56
C ALA A 65 19.23 -9.35 -6.84
N GLY A 66 19.64 -10.06 -5.79
CA GLY A 66 18.73 -10.86 -4.96
C GLY A 66 17.65 -10.03 -4.26
N ILE A 67 18.02 -8.86 -3.76
CA ILE A 67 17.05 -7.94 -3.14
C ILE A 67 16.05 -7.44 -4.18
N ILE A 68 16.52 -7.01 -5.34
CA ILE A 68 15.65 -6.52 -6.41
C ILE A 68 14.73 -7.63 -6.91
N ASP A 69 15.25 -8.84 -7.11
CA ASP A 69 14.46 -9.99 -7.55
C ASP A 69 13.36 -10.32 -6.52
N GLY A 70 13.68 -10.24 -5.24
CA GLY A 70 12.69 -10.43 -4.18
C GLY A 70 11.60 -9.36 -4.19
N LYS A 71 11.98 -8.10 -4.38
CA LYS A 71 11.02 -6.99 -4.51
C LYS A 71 10.12 -7.18 -5.74
N ILE A 72 10.70 -7.59 -6.86
CA ILE A 72 9.95 -7.86 -8.10
C ILE A 72 8.94 -8.98 -7.87
N ASN A 73 9.32 -10.06 -7.20
CA ASN A 73 8.42 -11.18 -6.93
C ASN A 73 7.23 -10.75 -6.07
N LEU A 74 7.47 -10.00 -5.00
CA LEU A 74 6.40 -9.47 -4.15
C LEU A 74 5.47 -8.54 -4.92
N LEU A 75 6.05 -7.69 -5.78
CA LEU A 75 5.28 -6.75 -6.59
C LEU A 75 4.44 -7.46 -7.65
N LYS A 76 4.98 -8.46 -8.33
CA LYS A 76 4.24 -9.26 -9.32
C LYS A 76 3.06 -9.98 -8.69
N GLU A 77 3.22 -10.51 -7.49
CA GLU A 77 2.11 -11.10 -6.74
C GLU A 77 1.03 -10.06 -6.47
N ARG A 78 1.41 -8.86 -6.03
CA ARG A 78 0.47 -7.78 -5.76
C ARG A 78 -0.26 -7.34 -7.02
N ILE A 79 0.43 -7.22 -8.14
CA ILE A 79 -0.17 -6.87 -9.43
C ILE A 79 -1.14 -7.97 -9.90
N SER A 80 -0.76 -9.24 -9.73
CA SER A 80 -1.57 -10.37 -10.20
C SER A 80 -2.91 -10.48 -9.47
N THR A 81 -2.98 -10.02 -8.24
CA THR A 81 -4.21 -10.06 -7.42
C THR A 81 -4.99 -8.76 -7.46
N ALA A 82 -4.47 -7.73 -8.11
CA ALA A 82 -5.09 -6.41 -8.15
C ALA A 82 -6.44 -6.45 -8.86
N ARG A 83 -7.44 -5.84 -8.23
CA ARG A 83 -8.75 -5.62 -8.82
C ARG A 83 -9.02 -4.13 -8.91
N ILE A 84 -9.07 -3.63 -10.13
CA ILE A 84 -9.25 -2.20 -10.39
C ILE A 84 -10.72 -1.83 -10.15
N ILE A 85 -10.94 -0.80 -9.35
CA ILE A 85 -12.26 -0.20 -9.15
C ILE A 85 -12.27 1.14 -9.86
N TYR A 86 -13.16 1.29 -10.82
CA TYR A 86 -13.32 2.53 -11.58
C TYR A 86 -14.19 3.50 -10.79
N LEU A 87 -13.67 4.70 -10.54
CA LEU A 87 -14.31 5.64 -9.63
C LEU A 87 -15.61 6.23 -10.16
N ASN A 88 -15.75 6.33 -11.48
CA ASN A 88 -16.98 6.80 -12.12
C ASN A 88 -18.15 5.82 -12.00
N GLU A 89 -17.89 4.57 -11.62
CA GLU A 89 -18.91 3.56 -11.39
C GLU A 89 -19.39 3.52 -9.95
N GLN A 90 -18.73 4.26 -9.06
CA GLN A 90 -19.10 4.29 -7.63
C GLN A 90 -20.31 5.19 -7.38
N PRO A 91 -21.17 4.85 -6.39
CA PRO A 91 -22.27 5.71 -6.01
C PRO A 91 -21.73 7.01 -5.39
N LYS A 92 -22.25 8.15 -5.84
CA LYS A 92 -21.75 9.47 -5.46
C LYS A 92 -22.29 9.98 -4.13
N ASP A 93 -23.35 9.34 -3.62
CA ASP A 93 -24.04 9.78 -2.42
C ASP A 93 -23.53 9.11 -1.13
N GLU A 94 -22.66 8.12 -1.26
CA GLU A 94 -22.08 7.44 -0.10
C GLU A 94 -20.58 7.18 -0.30
N ILE A 95 -19.90 6.98 0.81
CA ILE A 95 -18.45 6.71 0.78
C ILE A 95 -18.23 5.25 0.42
N ARG A 96 -17.47 5.03 -0.66
CA ARG A 96 -16.99 3.73 -1.13
C ARG A 96 -15.50 3.83 -1.45
N PHE A 97 -14.90 2.70 -1.82
CA PHE A 97 -13.51 2.68 -2.26
C PHE A 97 -13.25 3.74 -3.33
N GLY A 98 -12.16 4.47 -3.20
CA GLY A 98 -11.77 5.52 -4.13
C GLY A 98 -12.33 6.90 -3.80
N ALA A 99 -13.25 6.99 -2.84
CA ALA A 99 -13.87 8.27 -2.47
C ALA A 99 -12.84 9.26 -1.93
N LYS A 100 -12.98 10.50 -2.36
CA LYS A 100 -12.31 11.65 -1.78
C LYS A 100 -13.28 12.28 -0.79
N VAL A 101 -12.91 12.28 0.48
CA VAL A 101 -13.80 12.71 1.54
C VAL A 101 -13.23 13.92 2.25
N GLU A 102 -14.11 14.85 2.63
CA GLU A 102 -13.78 15.92 3.55
C GLU A 102 -14.49 15.62 4.85
N LEU A 103 -13.72 15.48 5.92
CA LEU A 103 -14.20 15.18 7.25
C LEU A 103 -13.92 16.34 8.19
N MET A 104 -14.87 16.62 9.09
CA MET A 104 -14.59 17.47 10.24
C MET A 104 -14.25 16.55 11.40
N ILE A 105 -13.01 16.58 11.83
CA ILE A 105 -12.52 15.78 12.96
C ILE A 105 -12.25 16.72 14.13
N ASN A 106 -13.05 16.59 15.19
CA ASN A 106 -13.01 17.50 16.34
C ASN A 106 -13.06 18.98 15.93
N GLY A 107 -13.93 19.30 14.94
CA GLY A 107 -14.11 20.65 14.44
C GLY A 107 -13.06 21.14 13.44
N LYS A 108 -12.08 20.30 13.08
CA LYS A 108 -11.04 20.64 12.10
C LYS A 108 -11.25 19.90 10.79
N PRO A 109 -11.19 20.59 9.64
CA PRO A 109 -11.34 19.93 8.36
C PRO A 109 -10.12 19.10 8.00
N GLN A 110 -10.34 17.88 7.51
CA GLN A 110 -9.31 17.01 6.97
C GLN A 110 -9.83 16.34 5.70
N LYS A 111 -8.97 16.20 4.72
CA LYS A 111 -9.30 15.54 3.46
C LYS A 111 -8.52 14.25 3.32
N PHE A 112 -9.20 13.20 2.84
CA PHE A 112 -8.57 11.92 2.56
C PHE A 112 -9.14 11.33 1.29
N GLN A 113 -8.35 10.50 0.62
CA GLN A 113 -8.84 9.60 -0.41
C GLN A 113 -8.67 8.16 0.08
N ILE A 114 -9.70 7.33 -0.11
CA ILE A 114 -9.63 5.91 0.23
C ILE A 114 -9.06 5.15 -0.97
N VAL A 115 -7.92 4.52 -0.76
CA VAL A 115 -7.14 3.87 -1.82
C VAL A 115 -6.73 2.46 -1.44
N GLY A 116 -6.05 1.76 -2.36
CA GLY A 116 -5.47 0.45 -2.08
C GLY A 116 -4.29 0.54 -1.11
N VAL A 117 -3.90 -0.61 -0.56
CA VAL A 117 -2.83 -0.66 0.46
C VAL A 117 -1.48 -0.16 -0.08
N ASP A 118 -1.18 -0.41 -1.34
CA ASP A 118 0.09 0.03 -1.94
C ASP A 118 0.11 1.51 -2.31
N GLU A 119 -1.05 2.12 -2.48
CA GLU A 119 -1.18 3.54 -2.82
C GLU A 119 -1.26 4.43 -1.58
N ALA A 120 -1.54 3.87 -0.41
CA ALA A 120 -1.73 4.62 0.82
C ALA A 120 -0.49 5.43 1.18
N ASP A 121 -0.70 6.71 1.47
CA ASP A 121 0.37 7.63 1.85
C ASP A 121 -0.24 8.80 2.64
N ILE A 122 0.01 8.83 3.92
CA ILE A 122 -0.55 9.86 4.82
C ILE A 122 -0.12 11.27 4.39
N LYS A 123 1.10 11.43 3.90
CA LYS A 123 1.60 12.73 3.43
C LYS A 123 0.81 13.26 2.23
N LYS A 124 0.25 12.36 1.44
CA LYS A 124 -0.59 12.68 0.28
C LYS A 124 -2.08 12.61 0.61
N GLN A 125 -2.42 12.47 1.88
CA GLN A 125 -3.81 12.35 2.34
C GLN A 125 -4.53 11.15 1.72
N LYS A 126 -3.81 10.05 1.55
CA LYS A 126 -4.35 8.78 1.03
C LYS A 126 -4.32 7.73 2.12
N ILE A 127 -5.49 7.18 2.45
CA ILE A 127 -5.64 6.14 3.46
C ILE A 127 -6.03 4.81 2.81
N ALA A 128 -5.47 3.72 3.32
CA ALA A 128 -5.82 2.41 2.84
C ALA A 128 -7.27 2.06 3.21
N PHE A 129 -7.98 1.42 2.31
CA PHE A 129 -9.37 1.01 2.56
C PHE A 129 -9.50 0.05 3.74
N VAL A 130 -8.42 -0.62 4.14
CA VAL A 130 -8.39 -1.52 5.31
C VAL A 130 -8.09 -0.77 6.61
N ALA A 131 -7.74 0.50 6.55
CA ALA A 131 -7.47 1.30 7.76
C ALA A 131 -8.74 1.49 8.59
N PRO A 132 -8.62 1.56 9.92
CA PRO A 132 -9.79 1.68 10.81
C PRO A 132 -10.72 2.84 10.45
N LEU A 133 -10.17 4.01 10.16
CA LEU A 133 -10.98 5.18 9.77
C LEU A 133 -11.71 4.92 8.45
N ALA A 134 -11.03 4.39 7.44
CA ALA A 134 -11.64 4.07 6.15
C ALA A 134 -12.79 3.08 6.30
N LYS A 135 -12.61 2.05 7.09
CA LYS A 135 -13.67 1.08 7.39
C LYS A 135 -14.87 1.72 8.09
N LYS A 136 -14.60 2.63 9.01
CA LYS A 136 -15.65 3.28 9.79
C LYS A 136 -16.52 4.21 8.93
N ILE A 137 -15.92 4.93 8.00
CA ILE A 137 -16.65 5.89 7.17
C ILE A 137 -17.26 5.28 5.91
N THR A 138 -16.83 4.11 5.48
CA THR A 138 -17.39 3.44 4.30
C THR A 138 -18.88 3.17 4.48
N GLY A 139 -19.66 3.56 3.48
CA GLY A 139 -21.14 3.45 3.51
C GLY A 139 -21.84 4.65 4.10
N LYS A 140 -21.11 5.59 4.68
CA LYS A 140 -21.71 6.80 5.24
C LYS A 140 -21.95 7.86 4.18
N LYS A 141 -22.88 8.77 4.49
CA LYS A 141 -23.34 9.84 3.59
C LYS A 141 -22.96 11.21 4.16
N GLU A 142 -23.00 12.22 3.30
CA GLU A 142 -22.79 13.60 3.73
C GLU A 142 -23.74 13.98 4.86
N GLY A 143 -23.23 14.70 5.84
CA GLY A 143 -24.00 15.15 7.00
C GLY A 143 -24.04 14.18 8.15
N GLU A 144 -23.64 12.92 7.98
CA GLU A 144 -23.61 11.97 9.08
C GLU A 144 -22.49 12.33 10.07
N GLU A 145 -22.82 12.19 11.34
CA GLU A 145 -21.92 12.42 12.45
C GLU A 145 -21.81 11.15 13.27
N PHE A 146 -20.62 10.88 13.78
CA PHE A 146 -20.38 9.70 14.62
C PHE A 146 -19.13 9.90 15.46
N ASP A 147 -19.03 9.10 16.51
CA ASP A 147 -17.84 9.05 17.35
C ASP A 147 -16.92 7.95 16.83
N PHE A 148 -15.63 8.27 16.73
CA PHE A 148 -14.60 7.34 16.35
C PHE A 148 -13.55 7.26 17.44
N ARG A 149 -13.39 6.06 17.99
CA ARG A 149 -12.43 5.83 19.05
C ARG A 149 -11.17 5.19 18.50
N LEU A 150 -10.05 5.87 18.68
CA LEU A 150 -8.73 5.35 18.33
C LEU A 150 -7.91 5.28 19.63
N GLY A 151 -7.74 4.06 20.15
CA GLY A 151 -7.14 3.88 21.47
C GLY A 151 -8.03 4.47 22.57
N GLU A 152 -7.48 5.35 23.39
CA GLU A 152 -8.23 6.04 24.45
C GLU A 152 -8.85 7.36 23.97
N GLU A 153 -8.47 7.81 22.77
CA GLU A 153 -8.95 9.07 22.23
C GLU A 153 -10.26 8.87 21.48
N ASN A 154 -11.27 9.65 21.87
CA ASN A 154 -12.56 9.68 21.19
C ASN A 154 -12.64 10.93 20.32
N ARG A 155 -12.90 10.77 19.03
CA ARG A 155 -13.00 11.86 18.08
C ARG A 155 -14.40 11.95 17.52
N LYS A 156 -14.92 13.16 17.46
CA LYS A 156 -16.18 13.42 16.77
C LYS A 156 -15.90 13.68 15.30
N ILE A 157 -16.53 12.89 14.44
CA ILE A 157 -16.34 12.98 13.00
C ILE A 157 -17.66 13.30 12.33
N LYS A 158 -17.62 14.28 11.43
CA LYS A 158 -18.74 14.63 10.55
C LYS A 158 -18.30 14.49 9.12
N ILE A 159 -19.11 13.84 8.30
CA ILE A 159 -18.90 13.74 6.85
C ILE A 159 -19.36 15.05 6.21
N LYS A 160 -18.45 15.85 5.71
CA LYS A 160 -18.75 17.16 5.14
C LYS A 160 -19.00 17.09 3.64
N ALA A 161 -18.16 16.36 2.91
CA ALA A 161 -18.27 16.24 1.45
C ALA A 161 -17.73 14.92 0.96
N ILE A 162 -18.29 14.42 -0.11
CA ILE A 162 -17.88 13.18 -0.78
C ILE A 162 -17.70 13.51 -2.27
N ASP A 163 -16.57 13.10 -2.84
CA ASP A 163 -16.30 13.23 -4.27
C ASP A 163 -15.57 11.96 -4.76
N TYR A 164 -15.52 11.78 -6.08
CA TYR A 164 -14.83 10.66 -6.70
C TYR A 164 -13.94 11.08 -7.85
#